data_763604132607a5b5abd6365f558a1915
#
_entry.id   763604132607a5b5abd6365f558a1915
#
_cell.length_a   1.000
_cell.length_b   1.000
_cell.length_c   1.000
_cell.angle_alpha   90.00
_cell.angle_beta   90.00
_cell.angle_gamma   90.00
#
_symmetry.space_group_name_H-M   'P 1'
#
loop_
_entity.id
_entity.type
_entity.pdbx_description
1 polymer ?
#
loop_
_entity_poly.entity_id
_entity_poly.type
_entity_poly.pdbx_seq_one_letter_code
_entity_poly.pdbx_strand_id
1 'polypeptide(L)'
;FLTLSVVSSFLLADVFMTELTDPQNSSDAGRYVELYNSGDSDVDLSTGWALQRWTNGNADPQSAEALTGTIAAGGFYIVCNNADKYNATYGLTCDQDFGTGDAADSNGDDNIALLGVDGSVVDMFGVPGEDGSGTGHEFEDGRAERAADNTTASATWDASGWNIDNDS
;
A
#
# COMPACT_ATOMS: atom_id res chain seq x y z
N PHE A 1 -47.06 1.84 -13.96
CA PHE A 1 -45.93 1.06 -13.44
C PHE A 1 -44.75 1.97 -13.29
N LEU A 2 -44.33 2.27 -12.05
CA LEU A 2 -43.16 3.05 -11.75
C LEU A 2 -41.96 2.07 -11.71
N THR A 3 -41.08 2.12 -12.69
CA THR A 3 -39.83 1.35 -12.66
C THR A 3 -38.87 2.06 -11.73
N LEU A 4 -38.65 1.48 -10.57
CA LEU A 4 -37.57 1.89 -9.64
C LEU A 4 -36.24 1.49 -10.27
N SER A 5 -35.50 2.48 -10.83
CA SER A 5 -34.14 2.27 -11.27
C SER A 5 -33.25 2.23 -10.04
N VAL A 6 -32.75 1.04 -9.71
CA VAL A 6 -31.68 0.87 -8.70
C VAL A 6 -30.41 1.34 -9.37
N VAL A 7 -29.97 2.56 -9.07
CA VAL A 7 -28.60 2.98 -9.39
C VAL A 7 -27.70 2.29 -8.40
N SER A 8 -27.02 1.22 -8.86
CA SER A 8 -25.91 0.62 -8.12
C SER A 8 -24.80 1.65 -8.12
N SER A 9 -24.63 2.38 -7.02
CA SER A 9 -23.40 3.14 -6.79
C SER A 9 -22.29 2.11 -6.61
N PHE A 10 -21.37 2.04 -7.56
CA PHE A 10 -20.07 1.43 -7.29
C PHE A 10 -19.44 2.31 -6.20
N LEU A 11 -19.43 1.82 -4.98
CA LEU A 11 -18.60 2.37 -3.92
C LEU A 11 -17.16 2.20 -4.42
N LEU A 12 -16.48 3.32 -4.64
CA LEU A 12 -15.03 3.33 -4.77
C LEU A 12 -14.50 2.64 -3.51
N ALA A 13 -13.43 1.86 -3.64
CA ALA A 13 -12.83 1.22 -2.48
C ALA A 13 -12.40 2.30 -1.48
N ASP A 14 -12.88 2.18 -0.26
CA ASP A 14 -12.60 3.16 0.80
C ASP A 14 -11.22 2.94 1.43
N VAL A 15 -10.54 1.81 1.10
CA VAL A 15 -9.20 1.48 1.57
C VAL A 15 -8.17 1.78 0.49
N PHE A 16 -7.09 2.49 0.87
CA PHE A 16 -5.98 2.82 -0.02
C PHE A 16 -4.67 2.96 0.77
N MET A 17 -3.54 2.91 0.06
CA MET A 17 -2.20 3.11 0.64
C MET A 17 -1.96 4.59 0.92
N THR A 18 -1.43 4.90 2.10
CA THR A 18 -1.10 6.27 2.53
C THR A 18 0.39 6.51 2.71
N GLU A 19 1.15 5.48 3.06
CA GLU A 19 2.60 5.61 3.23
C GLU A 19 3.32 4.30 2.90
N LEU A 20 4.50 4.43 2.31
CA LEU A 20 5.49 3.38 2.13
C LEU A 20 6.83 3.89 2.64
N THR A 21 7.63 3.04 3.28
CA THR A 21 8.90 3.46 3.86
C THR A 21 10.04 2.50 3.57
N ASP A 22 11.23 3.09 3.37
CA ASP A 22 12.52 2.42 3.38
C ASP A 22 13.49 3.24 4.26
N PRO A 23 13.57 2.97 5.58
CA PRO A 23 14.35 3.81 6.49
C PRO A 23 15.86 3.73 6.25
N GLN A 24 16.55 4.87 6.30
CA GLN A 24 17.98 5.08 5.99
C GLN A 24 18.99 4.20 6.75
N ASN A 25 18.65 3.63 7.87
CA ASN A 25 19.69 3.13 8.78
C ASN A 25 19.90 1.61 8.74
N SER A 26 19.15 0.89 7.93
CA SER A 26 19.30 -0.56 7.81
C SER A 26 18.45 -1.08 6.65
N SER A 27 19.04 -1.89 5.82
CA SER A 27 18.48 -2.44 4.59
C SER A 27 17.16 -3.22 4.73
N ASP A 28 16.62 -3.37 5.92
CA ASP A 28 15.35 -4.07 6.14
C ASP A 28 14.67 -3.70 7.47
N ALA A 29 15.12 -2.63 8.14
CA ALA A 29 14.62 -2.26 9.45
C ALA A 29 13.47 -1.27 9.38
N GLY A 30 12.27 -1.70 9.73
CA GLY A 30 11.11 -0.82 9.87
C GLY A 30 10.41 -0.45 8.57
N ARG A 31 10.65 -1.18 7.47
CA ARG A 31 9.87 -1.04 6.24
C ARG A 31 8.41 -1.41 6.47
N TYR A 32 7.51 -0.63 5.90
CA TYR A 32 6.08 -0.92 5.98
C TYR A 32 5.29 -0.30 4.83
N VAL A 33 4.06 -0.79 4.68
CA VAL A 33 2.98 -0.18 3.91
C VAL A 33 1.87 0.20 4.89
N GLU A 34 1.45 1.47 4.87
CA GLU A 34 0.30 1.94 5.63
C GLU A 34 -0.95 1.98 4.74
N LEU A 35 -2.04 1.43 5.23
CA LEU A 35 -3.37 1.50 4.63
C LEU A 35 -4.27 2.38 5.47
N TYR A 36 -5.18 3.09 4.81
CA TYR A 36 -6.21 3.91 5.44
C TYR A 36 -7.59 3.53 4.92
N ASN A 37 -8.56 3.39 5.83
CA ASN A 37 -9.97 3.23 5.49
C ASN A 37 -10.67 4.59 5.62
N SER A 38 -10.97 5.23 4.50
CA SER A 38 -11.68 6.52 4.47
C SER A 38 -13.20 6.40 4.60
N GLY A 39 -13.73 5.16 4.61
CA GLY A 39 -15.14 4.87 4.73
C GLY A 39 -15.69 5.10 6.13
N ASP A 40 -17.01 5.02 6.25
CA ASP A 40 -17.77 5.17 7.50
C ASP A 40 -18.05 3.84 8.20
N SER A 41 -17.53 2.73 7.68
CA SER A 41 -17.72 1.37 8.18
C SER A 41 -16.39 0.61 8.23
N ASP A 42 -16.28 -0.32 9.17
CA ASP A 42 -15.12 -1.20 9.27
C ASP A 42 -15.01 -2.10 8.03
N VAL A 43 -13.77 -2.36 7.60
CA VAL A 43 -13.46 -3.25 6.47
C VAL A 43 -12.73 -4.49 6.99
N ASP A 44 -13.32 -5.68 6.79
CA ASP A 44 -12.66 -6.96 7.04
C ASP A 44 -11.71 -7.28 5.87
N LEU A 45 -10.41 -7.13 6.10
CA LEU A 45 -9.37 -7.37 5.11
C LEU A 45 -9.22 -8.85 4.76
N SER A 46 -9.64 -9.77 5.67
CA SER A 46 -9.56 -11.21 5.43
C SER A 46 -10.55 -11.74 4.37
N THR A 47 -11.40 -10.87 3.85
CA THR A 47 -12.36 -11.21 2.79
C THR A 47 -11.76 -11.34 1.39
N GLY A 48 -10.45 -11.16 1.25
CA GLY A 48 -9.74 -11.33 -0.02
C GLY A 48 -8.86 -10.15 -0.43
N TRP A 49 -8.69 -9.17 0.46
CA TRP A 49 -7.72 -8.09 0.23
C TRP A 49 -6.30 -8.63 0.29
N ALA A 50 -5.40 -8.05 -0.51
CA ALA A 50 -4.00 -8.45 -0.56
C ALA A 50 -3.09 -7.28 -0.96
N LEU A 51 -1.80 -7.37 -0.62
CA LEU A 51 -0.75 -6.55 -1.21
C LEU A 51 0.03 -7.39 -2.23
N GLN A 52 0.52 -6.73 -3.27
CA GLN A 52 1.32 -7.37 -4.31
C GLN A 52 2.45 -6.44 -4.75
N ARG A 53 3.65 -7.01 -4.99
CA ARG A 53 4.85 -6.27 -5.37
C ARG A 53 5.40 -6.73 -6.72
N TRP A 54 5.88 -5.77 -7.51
CA TRP A 54 6.77 -5.97 -8.66
C TRP A 54 8.14 -5.45 -8.25
N THR A 55 9.13 -6.33 -8.16
CA THR A 55 10.49 -5.93 -7.78
C THR A 55 11.20 -5.29 -8.95
N ASN A 56 11.70 -4.07 -8.75
CA ASN A 56 12.42 -3.32 -9.78
C ASN A 56 11.63 -3.27 -11.12
N GLY A 57 12.30 -3.44 -12.25
CA GLY A 57 11.70 -3.44 -13.59
C GLY A 57 11.07 -4.77 -14.04
N ASN A 58 10.72 -5.69 -13.12
CA ASN A 58 10.07 -6.95 -13.49
C ASN A 58 8.66 -6.71 -14.03
N ALA A 59 8.35 -7.34 -15.17
CA ALA A 59 7.02 -7.26 -15.78
C ALA A 59 5.96 -8.07 -15.02
N ASP A 60 6.38 -9.17 -14.39
CA ASP A 60 5.51 -10.05 -13.62
C ASP A 60 5.63 -9.75 -12.12
N PRO A 61 4.50 -9.70 -11.40
CA PRO A 61 4.52 -9.48 -9.95
C PRO A 61 4.97 -10.74 -9.19
N GLN A 62 5.36 -10.53 -7.96
CA GLN A 62 5.43 -11.62 -6.98
C GLN A 62 4.01 -12.14 -6.66
N SER A 63 3.90 -13.24 -5.93
CA SER A 63 2.63 -13.71 -5.41
C SER A 63 1.99 -12.63 -4.54
N ALA A 64 0.68 -12.48 -4.65
CA ALA A 64 -0.04 -11.58 -3.75
C ALA A 64 -0.08 -12.16 -2.33
N GLU A 65 0.17 -11.31 -1.33
CA GLU A 65 0.14 -11.67 0.08
C GLU A 65 -1.20 -11.23 0.71
N ALA A 66 -1.93 -12.19 1.27
CA ALA A 66 -3.26 -11.97 1.81
C ALA A 66 -3.21 -11.09 3.08
N LEU A 67 -4.05 -10.07 3.10
CA LEU A 67 -4.30 -9.28 4.30
C LEU A 67 -5.28 -10.00 5.22
N THR A 68 -5.17 -9.74 6.52
CA THR A 68 -6.01 -10.31 7.57
C THR A 68 -6.52 -9.22 8.52
N GLY A 69 -7.42 -9.56 9.42
CA GLY A 69 -7.93 -8.60 10.42
C GLY A 69 -8.88 -7.57 9.83
N THR A 70 -9.06 -6.47 10.57
CA THR A 70 -10.06 -5.45 10.27
C THR A 70 -9.45 -4.07 10.39
N ILE A 71 -9.70 -3.21 9.41
CA ILE A 71 -9.38 -1.79 9.49
C ILE A 71 -10.66 -1.03 9.84
N ALA A 72 -10.64 -0.32 10.98
CA ALA A 72 -11.80 0.43 11.45
C ALA A 72 -12.14 1.60 10.51
N ALA A 73 -13.39 2.06 10.55
CA ALA A 73 -13.81 3.28 9.87
C ALA A 73 -12.94 4.48 10.29
N GLY A 74 -12.34 5.18 9.33
CA GLY A 74 -11.40 6.26 9.57
C GLY A 74 -10.09 5.82 10.24
N GLY A 75 -9.77 4.52 10.23
CA GLY A 75 -8.59 3.92 10.85
C GLY A 75 -7.44 3.66 9.89
N PHE A 76 -6.27 3.40 10.46
CA PHE A 76 -5.07 2.98 9.74
C PHE A 76 -4.75 1.51 10.02
N TYR A 77 -3.98 0.89 9.14
CA TYR A 77 -3.51 -0.48 9.24
C TYR A 77 -2.09 -0.57 8.70
N ILE A 78 -1.18 -1.06 9.53
CA ILE A 78 0.24 -1.14 9.20
C ILE A 78 0.62 -2.58 8.86
N VAL A 79 1.13 -2.78 7.65
CA VAL A 79 1.76 -4.02 7.24
C VAL A 79 3.27 -3.81 7.25
N CYS A 80 3.99 -4.50 8.13
CA CYS A 80 5.43 -4.37 8.25
C CYS A 80 6.18 -5.59 7.66
N ASN A 81 7.45 -5.40 7.31
CA ASN A 81 8.33 -6.47 6.85
C ASN A 81 8.91 -7.33 7.99
N ASN A 82 8.90 -6.82 9.20
CA ASN A 82 9.37 -7.50 10.41
C ASN A 82 8.90 -6.76 11.66
N ALA A 83 8.06 -7.40 12.46
CA ALA A 83 7.43 -6.78 13.63
C ALA A 83 8.44 -6.33 14.70
N ASP A 84 9.50 -7.11 14.94
CA ASP A 84 10.52 -6.78 15.93
C ASP A 84 11.34 -5.55 15.51
N LYS A 85 11.71 -5.47 14.23
CA LYS A 85 12.44 -4.34 13.67
C LYS A 85 11.56 -3.09 13.59
N TYR A 86 10.30 -3.23 13.21
CA TYR A 86 9.33 -2.14 13.21
C TYR A 86 9.18 -1.56 14.64
N ASN A 87 9.01 -2.42 15.64
CA ASN A 87 8.93 -1.99 17.04
C ASN A 87 10.23 -1.32 17.51
N ALA A 88 11.38 -1.86 17.15
CA ALA A 88 12.67 -1.27 17.53
C ALA A 88 12.90 0.12 16.90
N THR A 89 12.37 0.34 15.69
CA THR A 89 12.53 1.61 14.96
C THR A 89 11.54 2.67 15.44
N TYR A 90 10.27 2.32 15.59
CA TYR A 90 9.19 3.29 15.85
C TYR A 90 8.61 3.23 17.28
N GLY A 91 8.91 2.19 18.07
CA GLY A 91 8.29 1.96 19.36
C GLY A 91 6.81 1.57 19.29
N LEU A 92 6.35 1.15 18.13
CA LEU A 92 4.96 0.80 17.82
C LEU A 92 4.86 -0.68 17.43
N THR A 93 3.62 -1.17 17.29
CA THR A 93 3.31 -2.51 16.80
C THR A 93 2.62 -2.39 15.45
N CYS A 94 3.08 -3.12 14.44
CA CYS A 94 2.33 -3.24 13.18
C CYS A 94 1.14 -4.20 13.35
N ASP A 95 0.14 -4.06 12.50
CA ASP A 95 -1.07 -4.88 12.53
C ASP A 95 -0.85 -6.25 11.89
N GLN A 96 0.02 -6.31 10.87
CA GLN A 96 0.39 -7.56 10.22
C GLN A 96 1.87 -7.56 9.85
N ASP A 97 2.56 -8.68 10.14
CA ASP A 97 3.94 -8.94 9.75
C ASP A 97 3.92 -9.87 8.51
N PHE A 98 4.42 -9.39 7.38
CA PHE A 98 4.54 -10.18 6.16
C PHE A 98 5.87 -10.93 6.06
N GLY A 99 6.87 -10.52 6.85
CA GLY A 99 8.22 -11.03 6.71
C GLY A 99 9.03 -10.28 5.64
N THR A 100 10.28 -10.71 5.48
CA THR A 100 11.19 -10.13 4.47
C THR A 100 10.97 -10.77 3.10
N GLY A 101 11.10 -9.97 2.04
CA GLY A 101 10.96 -10.41 0.66
C GLY A 101 9.56 -10.21 0.06
N ASP A 102 8.57 -9.80 0.87
CA ASP A 102 7.18 -9.59 0.46
C ASP A 102 6.85 -8.12 0.16
N ALA A 103 5.57 -7.80 0.00
CA ALA A 103 5.13 -6.48 -0.49
C ALA A 103 5.50 -5.32 0.46
N ALA A 104 5.65 -5.57 1.75
CA ALA A 104 6.06 -4.55 2.74
C ALA A 104 7.59 -4.41 2.87
N ASP A 105 8.39 -5.15 2.07
CA ASP A 105 9.86 -5.16 2.13
C ASP A 105 10.49 -4.49 0.90
N SER A 106 9.86 -3.45 0.36
CA SER A 106 10.44 -2.65 -0.72
C SER A 106 11.65 -1.86 -0.22
N ASN A 107 12.70 -1.84 -1.03
CA ASN A 107 13.89 -1.01 -0.81
C ASN A 107 13.79 0.36 -1.53
N GLY A 108 12.58 0.79 -1.88
CA GLY A 108 12.33 2.12 -2.41
C GLY A 108 12.22 2.23 -3.93
N ASP A 109 12.50 1.16 -4.68
CA ASP A 109 12.49 1.15 -6.15
C ASP A 109 11.47 0.16 -6.76
N ASP A 110 10.61 -0.43 -5.92
CA ASP A 110 9.60 -1.40 -6.31
C ASP A 110 8.24 -0.76 -6.59
N ASN A 111 7.37 -1.51 -7.26
CA ASN A 111 5.98 -1.13 -7.51
C ASN A 111 5.05 -1.97 -6.62
N ILE A 112 4.08 -1.34 -5.98
CA ILE A 112 3.22 -2.00 -4.99
C ILE A 112 1.76 -1.71 -5.28
N ALA A 113 0.93 -2.76 -5.26
CA ALA A 113 -0.52 -2.66 -5.43
C ALA A 113 -1.27 -3.17 -4.20
N LEU A 114 -2.34 -2.47 -3.86
CA LEU A 114 -3.42 -3.01 -3.03
C LEU A 114 -4.44 -3.67 -3.95
N LEU A 115 -4.74 -4.94 -3.69
CA LEU A 115 -5.75 -5.72 -4.41
C LEU A 115 -7.03 -5.80 -3.59
N GLY A 116 -8.16 -5.62 -4.26
CA GLY A 116 -9.49 -5.81 -3.68
C GLY A 116 -9.90 -7.29 -3.63
N VAL A 117 -11.09 -7.54 -3.07
CA VAL A 117 -11.63 -8.88 -2.82
C VAL A 117 -11.82 -9.74 -4.07
N ASP A 118 -11.90 -9.14 -5.24
CA ASP A 118 -11.99 -9.81 -6.55
C ASP A 118 -10.62 -10.01 -7.23
N GLY A 119 -9.53 -9.61 -6.56
CA GLY A 119 -8.16 -9.67 -7.06
C GLY A 119 -7.79 -8.55 -8.04
N SER A 120 -8.68 -7.58 -8.28
CA SER A 120 -8.36 -6.41 -9.08
C SER A 120 -7.49 -5.41 -8.31
N VAL A 121 -6.64 -4.66 -9.04
CA VAL A 121 -5.88 -3.55 -8.45
C VAL A 121 -6.86 -2.44 -8.06
N VAL A 122 -6.88 -2.11 -6.78
CA VAL A 122 -7.66 -1.02 -6.19
C VAL A 122 -6.84 0.25 -6.09
N ASP A 123 -5.59 0.11 -5.65
CA ASP A 123 -4.68 1.23 -5.50
C ASP A 123 -3.27 0.83 -5.94
N MET A 124 -2.54 1.74 -6.62
CA MET A 124 -1.26 1.45 -7.23
C MET A 124 -0.23 2.52 -6.88
N PHE A 125 0.93 2.08 -6.40
CA PHE A 125 2.14 2.87 -6.26
C PHE A 125 3.17 2.39 -7.29
N GLY A 126 3.69 3.31 -8.11
CA GLY A 126 4.66 3.00 -9.15
C GLY A 126 4.03 2.46 -10.45
N VAL A 127 4.88 2.07 -11.40
CA VAL A 127 4.50 1.59 -12.74
C VAL A 127 5.01 0.17 -12.94
N PRO A 128 4.15 -0.87 -12.93
CA PRO A 128 4.57 -2.25 -13.14
C PRO A 128 5.44 -2.42 -14.39
N GLY A 129 6.62 -3.03 -14.23
CA GLY A 129 7.61 -3.20 -15.30
C GLY A 129 8.59 -2.03 -15.46
N GLU A 130 8.46 -0.97 -14.67
CA GLU A 130 9.44 0.12 -14.55
C GLU A 130 10.24 -0.05 -13.25
N ASP A 131 11.57 0.04 -13.35
CA ASP A 131 12.46 0.14 -12.19
C ASP A 131 12.30 1.55 -11.60
N GLY A 132 12.01 1.62 -10.29
CA GLY A 132 11.80 2.90 -9.61
C GLY A 132 13.04 3.79 -9.55
N SER A 133 14.24 3.20 -9.62
CA SER A 133 15.50 3.93 -9.52
C SER A 133 15.60 5.09 -10.50
N GLY A 134 15.78 6.30 -10.03
CA GLY A 134 15.87 7.53 -10.82
C GLY A 134 14.52 8.02 -11.37
N THR A 135 13.39 7.48 -10.91
CA THR A 135 12.05 7.87 -11.35
C THR A 135 11.31 8.71 -10.31
N GLY A 136 10.09 9.12 -10.62
CA GLY A 136 9.24 9.90 -9.71
C GLY A 136 8.61 9.09 -8.57
N HIS A 137 8.83 7.78 -8.50
CA HIS A 137 8.35 6.91 -7.42
C HIS A 137 9.48 6.23 -6.63
N GLU A 138 10.72 6.67 -6.78
CA GLU A 138 11.82 6.21 -5.94
C GLU A 138 11.75 6.85 -4.56
N PHE A 139 11.73 6.02 -3.51
CA PHE A 139 11.76 6.44 -2.10
C PHE A 139 12.85 5.70 -1.30
N GLU A 140 13.95 5.33 -1.99
CA GLU A 140 15.10 4.65 -1.37
C GLU A 140 15.66 5.50 -0.22
N ASP A 141 16.00 4.84 0.89
CA ASP A 141 16.45 5.47 2.14
C ASP A 141 15.50 6.56 2.68
N GLY A 142 14.21 6.52 2.31
CA GLY A 142 13.24 7.54 2.64
C GLY A 142 11.81 7.02 2.78
N ARG A 143 10.87 7.74 2.18
CA ARG A 143 9.44 7.37 2.20
C ARG A 143 8.64 8.00 1.08
N ALA A 144 7.51 7.39 0.79
CA ALA A 144 6.46 7.94 -0.04
C ALA A 144 5.21 8.18 0.81
N GLU A 145 4.77 9.42 0.93
CA GLU A 145 3.52 9.80 1.62
C GLU A 145 2.48 10.24 0.59
N ARG A 146 1.26 9.71 0.69
CA ARG A 146 0.15 10.19 -0.13
C ARG A 146 -0.13 11.67 0.17
N ALA A 147 -0.28 12.50 -0.87
CA ALA A 147 -0.59 13.91 -0.72
C ALA A 147 -1.97 14.09 -0.04
N ALA A 148 -2.07 15.08 0.86
CA ALA A 148 -3.24 15.28 1.71
C ALA A 148 -4.56 15.54 0.93
N ASP A 149 -4.48 16.00 -0.30
CA ASP A 149 -5.63 16.22 -1.20
C ASP A 149 -5.94 15.00 -2.09
N ASN A 150 -5.10 13.95 -2.08
CA ASN A 150 -5.33 12.69 -2.76
C ASN A 150 -5.99 11.68 -1.81
N THR A 151 -7.31 11.77 -1.67
CA THR A 151 -8.09 11.03 -0.64
C THR A 151 -8.85 9.82 -1.18
N THR A 152 -8.46 9.32 -2.36
CA THR A 152 -9.13 8.18 -3.00
C THR A 152 -8.14 7.20 -3.58
N ALA A 153 -8.51 5.93 -3.59
CA ALA A 153 -7.75 4.88 -4.28
C ALA A 153 -7.69 5.12 -5.79
N SER A 154 -6.59 4.71 -6.42
CA SER A 154 -6.43 4.73 -7.88
C SER A 154 -5.67 3.50 -8.35
N ALA A 155 -6.24 2.76 -9.28
CA ALA A 155 -5.59 1.60 -9.90
C ALA A 155 -4.42 1.98 -10.84
N THR A 156 -4.15 3.27 -11.01
CA THR A 156 -3.05 3.79 -11.83
C THR A 156 -2.24 4.79 -11.04
N TRP A 157 -0.93 4.71 -11.21
CA TRP A 157 0.04 5.63 -10.60
C TRP A 157 -0.12 7.05 -11.13
N ASP A 158 -0.07 8.02 -10.23
CA ASP A 158 0.06 9.46 -10.52
C ASP A 158 1.03 10.07 -9.51
N ALA A 159 2.22 10.47 -9.97
CA ALA A 159 3.25 11.06 -9.13
C ALA A 159 2.78 12.35 -8.40
N SER A 160 1.83 13.10 -8.97
CA SER A 160 1.31 14.31 -8.32
C SER A 160 0.49 14.04 -7.06
N GLY A 161 0.04 12.79 -6.89
CA GLY A 161 -0.70 12.34 -5.70
C GLY A 161 0.17 11.92 -4.53
N TRP A 162 1.51 12.08 -4.61
CA TRP A 162 2.44 11.62 -3.59
C TRP A 162 3.56 12.63 -3.32
N ASN A 163 3.99 12.68 -2.08
CA ASN A 163 5.19 13.38 -1.64
C ASN A 163 6.29 12.34 -1.44
N ILE A 164 7.31 12.40 -2.26
CA ILE A 164 8.43 11.44 -2.22
C ILE A 164 9.61 12.10 -1.52
N ASP A 165 10.11 11.40 -0.51
CA ASP A 165 11.37 11.67 0.17
C ASP A 165 12.33 10.56 -0.23
N ASN A 166 13.36 10.91 -0.98
CA ASN A 166 14.39 10.01 -1.49
C ASN A 166 15.75 10.58 -1.10
N ASP A 167 16.43 9.89 -0.21
CA ASP A 167 17.73 10.31 0.34
C ASP A 167 18.90 9.46 -0.21
N SER A 168 18.66 8.67 -1.27
CA SER A 168 19.66 7.81 -1.93
C SER A 168 20.79 8.58 -2.61
#